data_6179c4c08e550a43027b133c625ed76d
#
_entry.id   6179c4c08e550a43027b133c625ed76d
#
_cell.length_a   1.000
_cell.length_b   1.000
_cell.length_c   1.000
_cell.angle_alpha   90.00
_cell.angle_beta   90.00
_cell.angle_gamma   90.00
#
_symmetry.space_group_name_H-M   'P 1'
#
loop_
_entity.id
_entity.type
_entity.pdbx_description
1 polymer ?
#
loop_
_entity_poly.entity_id
_entity_poly.type
_entity_poly.pdbx_seq_one_letter_code
_entity_poly.pdbx_strand_id
1 'polypeptide(L)'
;MSFASLPFVGLVAAGVILYYLVPKKLQWVVLLLASMVFYLAGGVKSAVWLVLVAALTWLTGLLLARQNARPAPDKQTKAAVRHVKKRICAVCAVLCFGLLYLMKYWNFTASALPSALGDKLPRWDFIVPMGLSYFIFQAVGYVIDVYRGKTDAQKNPLRYGLFVSFFPQMVQGPISRYDQLAPQLTAERCLDWRDLKFGIQLCLWGYFKKLVIADRAAVLVNAVIKDNCPYGGAVIASGILFYCIQLYCDFSGGIDITRGVARLFGIDMAENFRRPIFATSLTDYWRRWHITLGAWMRDYVFYPISLSRGFGKLSRWARTHIGGTAGKIFATSLATFIVYFIIGIWHGANFRYIAFGLWNGVLITASLLLEKTFLRWKAALHVNDKRAGWRVFMTLRTALLVFIGRYFTRAPRLRSVFTLLKTTVLHPQPGQLFDGTLLSLGLAKTDFLVIALGLIVLLALESLQERGVQIRAGLEKKSGFVQWAAMTALLLAVFLLGVFRAGYIPSGFIYTQF
;
A
#
# COMPACT_ATOMS: atom_id res chain seq x y z
N MET A 1 1.75 -9.41 16.86
CA MET A 1 0.42 -10.05 16.70
C MET A 1 0.04 -9.98 15.23
N SER A 2 -0.28 -11.12 14.57
CA SER A 2 -0.70 -11.13 13.14
C SER A 2 -2.22 -10.96 13.04
N PHE A 3 -2.71 -10.31 11.97
CA PHE A 3 -4.16 -10.19 11.69
C PHE A 3 -4.86 -11.55 11.48
N ALA A 4 -4.11 -12.58 11.09
CA ALA A 4 -4.63 -13.94 10.92
C ALA A 4 -4.49 -14.82 12.19
N SER A 5 -4.22 -14.22 13.36
CA SER A 5 -4.04 -14.96 14.61
C SER A 5 -5.26 -14.87 15.53
N LEU A 6 -5.54 -15.93 16.27
CA LEU A 6 -6.60 -15.94 17.28
C LEU A 6 -6.46 -14.82 18.34
N PRO A 7 -5.25 -14.48 18.85
CA PRO A 7 -5.09 -13.34 19.76
C PRO A 7 -5.55 -12.01 19.15
N PHE A 8 -5.39 -11.81 17.82
CA PHE A 8 -5.91 -10.61 17.17
C PHE A 8 -7.44 -10.60 17.13
N VAL A 9 -8.06 -11.72 16.77
CA VAL A 9 -9.52 -11.85 16.78
C VAL A 9 -10.08 -11.61 18.19
N GLY A 10 -9.42 -12.18 19.22
CA GLY A 10 -9.76 -11.95 20.63
C GLY A 10 -9.63 -10.47 21.04
N LEU A 11 -8.56 -9.79 20.62
CA LEU A 11 -8.37 -8.36 20.87
C LEU A 11 -9.48 -7.52 20.23
N VAL A 12 -9.86 -7.84 18.99
CA VAL A 12 -10.94 -7.14 18.28
C VAL A 12 -12.27 -7.38 18.96
N ALA A 13 -12.61 -8.63 19.30
CA ALA A 13 -13.87 -8.98 19.95
C ALA A 13 -13.99 -8.29 21.33
N ALA A 14 -12.98 -8.41 22.19
CA ALA A 14 -12.94 -7.73 23.49
C ALA A 14 -12.99 -6.20 23.32
N GLY A 15 -12.24 -5.67 22.35
CA GLY A 15 -12.23 -4.23 22.03
C GLY A 15 -13.61 -3.71 21.64
N VAL A 16 -14.34 -4.41 20.75
CA VAL A 16 -15.70 -4.03 20.31
C VAL A 16 -16.68 -4.07 21.49
N ILE A 17 -16.66 -5.14 22.27
CA ILE A 17 -17.52 -5.28 23.45
C ILE A 17 -17.27 -4.12 24.43
N LEU A 18 -16.02 -3.90 24.82
CA LEU A 18 -15.66 -2.81 25.75
C LEU A 18 -16.00 -1.44 25.17
N TYR A 19 -15.79 -1.21 23.87
CA TYR A 19 -16.05 0.06 23.22
C TYR A 19 -17.51 0.50 23.33
N TYR A 20 -18.44 -0.43 23.18
CA TYR A 20 -19.87 -0.11 23.28
C TYR A 20 -20.44 -0.22 24.70
N LEU A 21 -19.72 -0.84 25.65
CA LEU A 21 -20.10 -0.90 27.07
C LEU A 21 -19.69 0.35 27.85
N VAL A 22 -18.54 0.97 27.52
CA VAL A 22 -18.06 2.16 28.23
C VAL A 22 -18.89 3.40 27.87
N PRO A 23 -18.92 4.44 28.75
CA PRO A 23 -19.49 5.72 28.41
C PRO A 23 -18.91 6.26 27.10
N LYS A 24 -19.74 6.83 26.23
CA LYS A 24 -19.34 7.29 24.88
C LYS A 24 -18.10 8.19 24.88
N LYS A 25 -17.97 9.07 25.89
CA LYS A 25 -16.80 9.96 26.07
C LYS A 25 -15.48 9.21 26.28
N LEU A 26 -15.49 7.95 26.67
CA LEU A 26 -14.32 7.10 26.92
C LEU A 26 -14.04 6.12 25.79
N GLN A 27 -14.86 6.04 24.76
CA GLN A 27 -14.70 5.10 23.64
C GLN A 27 -13.33 5.21 22.96
N TRP A 28 -12.84 6.42 22.75
CA TRP A 28 -11.52 6.66 22.18
C TRP A 28 -10.37 6.11 23.05
N VAL A 29 -10.57 6.04 24.37
CA VAL A 29 -9.59 5.45 25.30
C VAL A 29 -9.49 3.95 25.08
N VAL A 30 -10.62 3.26 24.86
CA VAL A 30 -10.62 1.82 24.52
C VAL A 30 -9.83 1.57 23.25
N LEU A 31 -10.01 2.40 22.21
CA LEU A 31 -9.23 2.29 20.96
C LEU A 31 -7.74 2.53 21.19
N LEU A 32 -7.38 3.49 22.04
CA LEU A 32 -5.99 3.75 22.41
C LEU A 32 -5.37 2.56 23.14
N LEU A 33 -6.06 2.02 24.14
CA LEU A 33 -5.60 0.85 24.91
C LEU A 33 -5.46 -0.39 24.02
N ALA A 34 -6.44 -0.68 23.17
CA ALA A 34 -6.36 -1.78 22.21
C ALA A 34 -5.15 -1.59 21.24
N SER A 35 -4.88 -0.35 20.82
CA SER A 35 -3.72 -0.03 19.97
C SER A 35 -2.40 -0.25 20.72
N MET A 36 -2.32 0.12 21.99
CA MET A 36 -1.13 -0.11 22.80
C MET A 36 -0.90 -1.60 23.05
N VAL A 37 -1.95 -2.37 23.39
CA VAL A 37 -1.86 -3.83 23.57
C VAL A 37 -1.38 -4.48 22.27
N PHE A 38 -1.95 -4.12 21.13
CA PHE A 38 -1.54 -4.65 19.82
C PHE A 38 -0.07 -4.38 19.53
N TYR A 39 0.39 -3.15 19.80
CA TYR A 39 1.75 -2.72 19.49
C TYR A 39 2.79 -3.33 20.44
N LEU A 40 2.48 -3.38 21.75
CA LEU A 40 3.33 -4.01 22.77
C LEU A 40 3.50 -5.51 22.52
N ALA A 41 2.47 -6.19 22.01
CA ALA A 41 2.56 -7.58 21.58
C ALA A 41 3.54 -7.80 20.39
N GLY A 42 3.92 -6.74 19.69
CA GLY A 42 4.98 -6.73 18.67
C GLY A 42 6.37 -6.43 19.22
N GLY A 43 6.49 -6.10 20.52
CA GLY A 43 7.73 -5.82 21.22
C GLY A 43 7.82 -4.39 21.78
N VAL A 44 8.23 -4.28 23.04
CA VAL A 44 8.34 -3.00 23.76
C VAL A 44 9.29 -2.01 23.06
N LYS A 45 10.43 -2.49 22.53
CA LYS A 45 11.39 -1.64 21.81
C LYS A 45 10.75 -0.95 20.58
N SER A 46 9.84 -1.63 19.91
CA SER A 46 9.10 -1.05 18.78
C SER A 46 8.13 0.05 19.26
N ALA A 47 7.49 -0.12 20.41
CA ALA A 47 6.56 0.86 20.97
C ALA A 47 7.25 2.18 21.36
N VAL A 48 8.49 2.11 21.85
CA VAL A 48 9.28 3.32 22.19
C VAL A 48 9.45 4.23 20.96
N TRP A 49 9.79 3.67 19.81
CA TRP A 49 9.98 4.45 18.58
C TRP A 49 8.67 5.09 18.09
N LEU A 50 7.56 4.37 18.20
CA LEU A 50 6.24 4.92 17.88
C LEU A 50 5.92 6.12 18.76
N VAL A 51 6.12 6.00 20.07
CA VAL A 51 5.86 7.07 21.04
C VAL A 51 6.78 8.28 20.78
N LEU A 52 8.06 8.06 20.50
CA LEU A 52 9.03 9.13 20.19
C LEU A 52 8.62 9.90 18.92
N VAL A 53 8.27 9.20 17.83
CA VAL A 53 7.80 9.85 16.60
C VAL A 53 6.48 10.58 16.82
N ALA A 54 5.54 9.99 17.56
CA ALA A 54 4.28 10.64 17.88
C ALA A 54 4.50 11.90 18.73
N ALA A 55 5.35 11.86 19.76
CA ALA A 55 5.67 13.01 20.59
C ALA A 55 6.37 14.12 19.78
N LEU A 56 7.39 13.78 18.98
CA LEU A 56 8.09 14.73 18.11
C LEU A 56 7.14 15.47 17.17
N THR A 57 6.29 14.71 16.47
CA THR A 57 5.40 15.29 15.46
C THR A 57 4.21 16.04 16.09
N TRP A 58 3.72 15.61 17.26
CA TRP A 58 2.75 16.35 18.05
C TRP A 58 3.30 17.71 18.53
N LEU A 59 4.50 17.72 19.16
CA LEU A 59 5.16 18.96 19.60
C LEU A 59 5.41 19.90 18.42
N THR A 60 5.85 19.35 17.28
CA THR A 60 6.04 20.13 16.05
C THR A 60 4.72 20.76 15.59
N GLY A 61 3.61 20.01 15.64
CA GLY A 61 2.28 20.54 15.35
C GLY A 61 1.90 21.73 16.24
N LEU A 62 2.14 21.64 17.54
CA LEU A 62 1.90 22.74 18.48
C LEU A 62 2.79 23.97 18.20
N LEU A 63 4.07 23.74 17.88
CA LEU A 63 4.98 24.84 17.50
C LEU A 63 4.52 25.54 16.21
N LEU A 64 4.07 24.78 15.22
CA LEU A 64 3.52 25.33 13.97
C LEU A 64 2.23 26.12 14.22
N ALA A 65 1.33 25.60 15.09
CA ALA A 65 0.10 26.30 15.46
C ALA A 65 0.38 27.64 16.14
N ARG A 66 1.37 27.70 17.05
CA ARG A 66 1.82 28.96 17.67
C ARG A 66 2.31 29.95 16.62
N GLN A 67 3.03 29.49 15.57
CA GLN A 67 3.46 30.35 14.48
C GLN A 67 2.30 30.78 13.57
N ASN A 68 1.31 29.91 13.36
CA ASN A 68 0.11 30.24 12.58
C ASN A 68 -0.75 31.33 13.24
N ALA A 69 -0.78 31.34 14.57
CA ALA A 69 -1.52 32.34 15.37
C ALA A 69 -0.79 33.67 15.53
N ARG A 70 0.48 33.80 15.10
CA ARG A 70 1.23 35.08 15.22
C ARG A 70 0.66 36.16 14.29
N PRO A 71 0.36 37.33 14.81
CA PRO A 71 0.00 38.45 13.98
C PRO A 71 1.13 38.79 12.99
N ALA A 72 0.80 38.97 11.74
CA ALA A 72 1.76 39.29 10.70
C ALA A 72 1.19 40.43 9.82
N PRO A 73 1.22 41.69 10.32
CA PRO A 73 0.54 42.82 9.70
C PRO A 73 1.18 43.22 8.36
N ASP A 74 2.49 43.07 8.24
CA ASP A 74 3.25 43.46 7.06
C ASP A 74 3.84 42.28 6.29
N LYS A 75 4.34 42.56 5.07
CA LYS A 75 4.92 41.57 4.16
C LYS A 75 6.21 40.97 4.72
N GLN A 76 6.99 41.72 5.47
CA GLN A 76 8.28 41.28 6.03
C GLN A 76 8.03 40.30 7.19
N THR A 77 7.12 40.60 8.10
CA THR A 77 6.71 39.71 9.20
C THR A 77 6.08 38.41 8.67
N LYS A 78 5.22 38.53 7.63
CA LYS A 78 4.69 37.31 6.93
C LYS A 78 5.80 36.44 6.36
N ALA A 79 6.81 37.02 5.76
CA ALA A 79 7.95 36.27 5.23
C ALA A 79 8.76 35.63 6.36
N ALA A 80 9.03 36.35 7.46
CA ALA A 80 9.75 35.81 8.63
C ALA A 80 9.01 34.62 9.26
N VAL A 81 7.70 34.76 9.54
CA VAL A 81 6.86 33.66 10.05
C VAL A 81 6.88 32.46 9.12
N ARG A 82 6.77 32.69 7.81
CA ARG A 82 6.86 31.60 6.81
C ARG A 82 8.21 30.90 6.83
N HIS A 83 9.32 31.62 6.99
CA HIS A 83 10.65 31.03 7.11
C HIS A 83 10.80 30.16 8.36
N VAL A 84 10.32 30.64 9.52
CA VAL A 84 10.33 29.87 10.77
C VAL A 84 9.49 28.60 10.63
N LYS A 85 8.27 28.70 10.15
CA LYS A 85 7.39 27.55 9.90
C LYS A 85 8.05 26.52 8.98
N LYS A 86 8.68 26.98 7.89
CA LYS A 86 9.38 26.11 6.95
C LYS A 86 10.55 25.37 7.61
N ARG A 87 11.34 26.06 8.45
CA ARG A 87 12.43 25.44 9.21
C ARG A 87 11.92 24.37 10.19
N ILE A 88 10.90 24.69 10.98
CA ILE A 88 10.28 23.76 11.94
C ILE A 88 9.81 22.49 11.21
N CYS A 89 9.05 22.66 10.13
CA CYS A 89 8.54 21.53 9.34
C CYS A 89 9.68 20.70 8.71
N ALA A 90 10.71 21.36 8.17
CA ALA A 90 11.85 20.71 7.54
C ALA A 90 12.69 19.89 8.56
N VAL A 91 12.96 20.46 9.74
CA VAL A 91 13.69 19.76 10.82
C VAL A 91 12.92 18.50 11.25
N CYS A 92 11.63 18.60 11.48
CA CYS A 92 10.81 17.44 11.83
C CYS A 92 10.83 16.37 10.73
N ALA A 93 10.68 16.77 9.47
CA ALA A 93 10.73 15.84 8.35
C ALA A 93 12.11 15.16 8.24
N VAL A 94 13.20 15.91 8.40
CA VAL A 94 14.57 15.36 8.39
C VAL A 94 14.77 14.38 9.54
N LEU A 95 14.30 14.67 10.75
CA LEU A 95 14.40 13.76 11.89
C LEU A 95 13.59 12.48 11.66
N CYS A 96 12.34 12.59 11.19
CA CYS A 96 11.49 11.41 10.94
C CYS A 96 12.01 10.55 9.78
N PHE A 97 12.36 11.15 8.64
CA PHE A 97 12.92 10.40 7.51
C PHE A 97 14.37 9.96 7.75
N GLY A 98 15.14 10.73 8.52
CA GLY A 98 16.47 10.33 8.99
C GLY A 98 16.41 9.07 9.86
N LEU A 99 15.46 9.01 10.80
CA LEU A 99 15.21 7.80 11.59
C LEU A 99 14.84 6.59 10.70
N LEU A 100 13.93 6.79 9.74
CA LEU A 100 13.57 5.75 8.77
C LEU A 100 14.79 5.29 7.96
N TYR A 101 15.62 6.24 7.50
CA TYR A 101 16.85 5.93 6.77
C TYR A 101 17.83 5.12 7.61
N LEU A 102 18.13 5.56 8.84
CA LEU A 102 19.05 4.87 9.73
C LEU A 102 18.59 3.44 10.05
N MET A 103 17.32 3.24 10.31
CA MET A 103 16.78 1.92 10.70
C MET A 103 16.62 0.96 9.52
N LYS A 104 16.27 1.46 8.34
CA LYS A 104 15.88 0.60 7.20
C LYS A 104 16.93 0.58 6.09
N TYR A 105 17.64 1.68 5.84
CA TYR A 105 18.45 1.85 4.64
C TYR A 105 19.94 1.98 4.93
N TRP A 106 20.35 2.26 6.15
CA TRP A 106 21.76 2.48 6.50
C TRP A 106 22.67 1.30 6.10
N ASN A 107 22.35 0.09 6.57
CA ASN A 107 23.14 -1.11 6.26
C ASN A 107 23.19 -1.43 4.77
N PHE A 108 22.08 -1.19 4.06
CA PHE A 108 22.05 -1.32 2.60
C PHE A 108 22.97 -0.31 1.93
N THR A 109 22.93 0.97 2.34
CA THR A 109 23.80 2.01 1.79
C THR A 109 25.27 1.68 2.05
N ALA A 110 25.61 1.27 3.27
CA ALA A 110 26.96 0.86 3.62
C ALA A 110 27.43 -0.35 2.80
N SER A 111 26.53 -1.31 2.48
CA SER A 111 26.85 -2.45 1.61
C SER A 111 26.94 -2.11 0.13
N ALA A 112 26.34 -1.01 -0.29
CA ALA A 112 26.35 -0.55 -1.68
C ALA A 112 27.57 0.29 -2.04
N LEU A 113 28.30 0.78 -1.03
CA LEU A 113 29.55 1.53 -1.22
C LEU A 113 30.71 0.60 -1.56
N PRO A 114 31.75 1.08 -2.27
CA PRO A 114 33.00 0.34 -2.45
C PRO A 114 33.57 -0.13 -1.10
N SER A 115 34.17 -1.32 -1.06
CA SER A 115 34.70 -1.94 0.18
C SER A 115 35.61 -1.02 0.99
N ALA A 116 36.44 -0.23 0.34
CA ALA A 116 37.31 0.75 0.98
C ALA A 116 36.62 1.76 1.91
N LEU A 117 35.34 2.05 1.65
CA LEU A 117 34.47 2.94 2.43
C LEU A 117 33.41 2.16 3.20
N GLY A 118 32.77 1.20 2.55
CA GLY A 118 31.62 0.46 3.10
C GLY A 118 31.98 -0.39 4.31
N ASP A 119 33.17 -1.01 4.31
CA ASP A 119 33.64 -1.86 5.41
C ASP A 119 34.07 -1.06 6.65
N LYS A 120 34.37 0.23 6.49
CA LYS A 120 34.67 1.14 7.60
C LYS A 120 33.43 1.69 8.30
N LEU A 121 32.24 1.55 7.71
CA LEU A 121 31.01 2.06 8.30
C LEU A 121 30.46 1.06 9.32
N PRO A 122 30.01 1.53 10.50
CA PRO A 122 29.40 0.65 11.49
C PRO A 122 28.15 0.00 10.93
N ARG A 123 27.97 -1.28 11.19
CA ARG A 123 26.71 -2.01 10.92
C ARG A 123 25.83 -1.92 12.15
N TRP A 124 24.58 -1.55 11.96
CA TRP A 124 23.64 -1.37 13.06
C TRP A 124 22.53 -2.40 12.98
N ASP A 125 22.35 -3.14 14.05
CA ASP A 125 21.34 -4.19 14.16
C ASP A 125 20.07 -3.66 14.86
N PHE A 126 19.42 -2.70 14.20
CA PHE A 126 18.18 -2.16 14.71
C PHE A 126 17.01 -3.11 14.42
N ILE A 127 16.22 -3.38 15.43
CA ILE A 127 14.89 -3.99 15.24
C ILE A 127 14.00 -2.91 14.63
N VAL A 128 13.70 -3.06 13.33
CA VAL A 128 12.82 -2.12 12.62
C VAL A 128 11.40 -2.25 13.21
N PRO A 129 10.83 -1.17 13.75
CA PRO A 129 9.48 -1.20 14.31
C PRO A 129 8.44 -1.57 13.26
N MET A 130 7.47 -2.40 13.65
CA MET A 130 6.35 -2.75 12.78
C MET A 130 5.60 -1.48 12.34
N GLY A 131 5.39 -1.33 11.03
CA GLY A 131 4.68 -0.18 10.47
C GLY A 131 5.46 1.13 10.45
N LEU A 132 6.80 1.13 10.70
CA LEU A 132 7.63 2.34 10.76
C LEU A 132 7.40 3.29 9.59
N SER A 133 7.43 2.81 8.36
CA SER A 133 7.20 3.63 7.17
C SER A 133 5.77 4.23 7.13
N TYR A 134 4.77 3.46 7.58
CA TYR A 134 3.36 3.90 7.59
C TYR A 134 3.12 5.00 8.60
N PHE A 135 3.52 4.80 9.86
CA PHE A 135 3.24 5.81 10.88
C PHE A 135 4.09 7.07 10.68
N ILE A 136 5.31 6.98 10.12
CA ILE A 136 6.08 8.17 9.73
C ILE A 136 5.35 8.96 8.64
N PHE A 137 4.82 8.29 7.60
CA PHE A 137 4.07 8.98 6.55
C PHE A 137 2.82 9.68 7.10
N GLN A 138 2.09 9.06 8.01
CA GLN A 138 0.93 9.67 8.66
C GLN A 138 1.32 10.86 9.52
N ALA A 139 2.34 10.69 10.36
CA ALA A 139 2.79 11.72 11.28
C ALA A 139 3.38 12.93 10.55
N VAL A 140 4.23 12.70 9.52
CA VAL A 140 4.78 13.79 8.69
C VAL A 140 3.68 14.45 7.85
N GLY A 141 2.72 13.67 7.34
CA GLY A 141 1.55 14.20 6.63
C GLY A 141 0.75 15.17 7.50
N TYR A 142 0.50 14.83 8.77
CA TYR A 142 -0.13 15.74 9.74
C TYR A 142 0.69 17.03 9.93
N VAL A 143 2.00 16.93 10.16
CA VAL A 143 2.87 18.10 10.34
C VAL A 143 2.82 19.03 9.13
N ILE A 144 2.84 18.48 7.90
CA ILE A 144 2.74 19.26 6.67
C ILE A 144 1.35 19.90 6.54
N ASP A 145 0.28 19.19 6.91
CA ASP A 145 -1.09 19.73 6.84
C ASP A 145 -1.30 20.87 7.86
N VAL A 146 -0.74 20.79 9.08
CA VAL A 146 -0.70 21.90 10.04
C VAL A 146 0.15 23.07 9.52
N TYR A 147 1.33 22.78 8.92
CA TYR A 147 2.16 23.80 8.29
C TYR A 147 1.41 24.59 7.21
N ARG A 148 0.60 23.90 6.40
CA ARG A 148 -0.22 24.50 5.33
C ARG A 148 -1.47 25.20 5.85
N GLY A 149 -1.83 25.05 7.12
CA GLY A 149 -3.08 25.54 7.69
C GLY A 149 -4.32 24.77 7.23
N LYS A 150 -4.13 23.53 6.74
CA LYS A 150 -5.23 22.67 6.29
C LYS A 150 -5.95 22.03 7.48
N THR A 151 -5.25 21.79 8.58
CA THR A 151 -5.80 21.24 9.83
C THR A 151 -5.20 21.94 11.03
N ASP A 152 -5.98 22.02 12.10
CA ASP A 152 -5.52 22.55 13.37
C ASP A 152 -4.64 21.52 14.10
N ALA A 153 -3.71 22.04 14.92
CA ALA A 153 -2.88 21.19 15.74
C ALA A 153 -3.68 20.57 16.89
N GLN A 154 -3.53 19.24 17.05
CA GLN A 154 -4.17 18.52 18.15
C GLN A 154 -3.51 18.90 19.49
N LYS A 155 -4.32 19.44 20.42
CA LYS A 155 -3.83 19.85 21.74
C LYS A 155 -3.61 18.67 22.69
N ASN A 156 -4.42 17.61 22.58
CA ASN A 156 -4.34 16.44 23.44
C ASN A 156 -3.36 15.40 22.86
N PRO A 157 -2.22 15.09 23.56
CA PRO A 157 -1.22 14.16 23.08
C PRO A 157 -1.74 12.72 22.94
N LEU A 158 -2.67 12.29 23.80
CA LEU A 158 -3.22 10.94 23.75
C LEU A 158 -4.15 10.73 22.55
N ARG A 159 -4.96 11.75 22.21
CA ARG A 159 -5.81 11.72 21.00
C ARG A 159 -4.95 11.72 19.72
N TYR A 160 -3.85 12.47 19.73
CA TYR A 160 -2.89 12.44 18.64
C TYR A 160 -2.17 11.08 18.57
N GLY A 161 -1.75 10.57 19.74
CA GLY A 161 -1.15 9.24 19.86
C GLY A 161 -2.06 8.15 19.30
N LEU A 162 -3.37 8.20 19.60
CA LEU A 162 -4.35 7.27 19.02
C LEU A 162 -4.36 7.33 17.47
N PHE A 163 -4.36 8.53 16.89
CA PHE A 163 -4.31 8.67 15.42
C PHE A 163 -3.09 7.97 14.81
N VAL A 164 -1.91 8.17 15.41
CA VAL A 164 -0.66 7.57 14.89
C VAL A 164 -0.60 6.07 15.16
N SER A 165 -1.15 5.59 16.29
CA SER A 165 -1.05 4.20 16.74
C SER A 165 -2.26 3.33 16.43
N PHE A 166 -3.31 3.84 15.77
CA PHE A 166 -4.57 3.11 15.56
C PHE A 166 -4.35 1.72 14.98
N PHE A 167 -4.57 0.69 15.80
CA PHE A 167 -4.08 -0.67 15.56
C PHE A 167 -4.53 -1.32 14.24
N PRO A 168 -5.74 -1.09 13.71
CA PRO A 168 -6.10 -1.73 12.46
C PRO A 168 -5.21 -1.33 11.28
N GLN A 169 -4.67 -0.10 11.27
CA GLN A 169 -3.88 0.40 10.15
C GLN A 169 -2.36 0.14 10.26
N MET A 170 -1.87 -0.31 11.43
CA MET A 170 -0.43 -0.35 11.72
C MET A 170 0.37 -1.36 10.91
N VAL A 171 -0.24 -2.46 10.47
CA VAL A 171 0.48 -3.52 9.72
C VAL A 171 0.54 -3.20 8.23
N GLN A 172 -0.61 -2.92 7.62
CA GLN A 172 -0.73 -2.62 6.19
C GLN A 172 -2.03 -1.85 5.86
N GLY A 173 -2.51 -1.04 6.80
CA GLY A 173 -3.71 -0.24 6.59
C GLY A 173 -3.54 0.86 5.56
N PRO A 174 -4.64 1.55 5.19
CA PRO A 174 -4.55 2.75 4.39
C PRO A 174 -3.69 3.82 5.09
N ILE A 175 -2.90 4.59 4.33
CA ILE A 175 -2.17 5.74 4.88
C ILE A 175 -3.20 6.85 5.10
N SER A 176 -3.75 6.88 6.31
CA SER A 176 -4.86 7.75 6.68
C SER A 176 -4.40 9.20 6.88
N ARG A 177 -5.27 10.14 6.50
CA ARG A 177 -5.04 11.55 6.76
C ARG A 177 -5.64 11.97 8.09
N TYR A 178 -4.99 12.90 8.76
CA TYR A 178 -5.41 13.36 10.07
C TYR A 178 -6.83 13.96 10.04
N ASP A 179 -7.10 14.85 9.08
CA ASP A 179 -8.40 15.48 8.88
C ASP A 179 -9.56 14.52 8.61
N GLN A 180 -9.27 13.32 8.09
CA GLN A 180 -10.28 12.31 7.76
C GLN A 180 -10.49 11.28 8.87
N LEU A 181 -9.42 10.83 9.52
CA LEU A 181 -9.49 9.75 10.50
C LEU A 181 -9.66 10.26 11.94
N ALA A 182 -8.91 11.28 12.37
CA ALA A 182 -8.89 11.71 13.77
C ALA A 182 -10.26 12.15 14.31
N PRO A 183 -11.12 12.86 13.55
CA PRO A 183 -12.48 13.17 14.01
C PRO A 183 -13.32 11.91 14.26
N GLN A 184 -13.16 10.87 13.45
CA GLN A 184 -13.90 9.62 13.59
C GLN A 184 -13.44 8.81 14.83
N LEU A 185 -12.14 8.84 15.16
CA LEU A 185 -11.58 8.15 16.32
C LEU A 185 -12.07 8.71 17.66
N THR A 186 -12.50 9.96 17.69
CA THR A 186 -12.95 10.64 18.91
C THR A 186 -14.44 10.94 18.93
N ALA A 187 -15.16 10.58 17.86
CA ALA A 187 -16.60 10.73 17.77
C ALA A 187 -17.30 9.71 18.70
N GLU A 188 -18.34 10.17 19.39
CA GLU A 188 -19.21 9.31 20.20
C GLU A 188 -20.09 8.44 19.27
N ARG A 189 -20.11 7.13 19.49
CA ARG A 189 -20.82 6.17 18.65
C ARG A 189 -21.84 5.36 19.43
N CYS A 190 -22.98 5.09 18.80
CA CYS A 190 -23.90 4.05 19.23
C CYS A 190 -23.63 2.78 18.45
N LEU A 191 -23.99 1.63 19.02
CA LEU A 191 -23.96 0.36 18.32
C LEU A 191 -24.91 0.42 17.12
N ASP A 192 -24.36 0.19 15.93
CA ASP A 192 -25.11 0.08 14.67
C ASP A 192 -24.92 -1.33 14.09
N TRP A 193 -26.00 -2.07 14.00
CA TRP A 193 -26.01 -3.44 13.46
C TRP A 193 -25.58 -3.49 11.99
N ARG A 194 -25.80 -2.42 11.23
CA ARG A 194 -25.34 -2.32 9.86
C ARG A 194 -23.82 -2.23 9.78
N ASP A 195 -23.22 -1.44 10.65
CA ASP A 195 -21.77 -1.30 10.74
C ASP A 195 -21.11 -2.61 11.18
N LEU A 196 -21.68 -3.31 12.17
CA LEU A 196 -21.20 -4.63 12.59
C LEU A 196 -21.29 -5.64 11.45
N LYS A 197 -22.45 -5.74 10.79
CA LYS A 197 -22.68 -6.66 9.68
C LYS A 197 -21.69 -6.40 8.54
N PHE A 198 -21.55 -5.15 8.12
CA PHE A 198 -20.64 -4.78 7.03
C PHE A 198 -19.17 -4.95 7.41
N GLY A 199 -18.82 -4.67 8.66
CA GLY A 199 -17.49 -4.92 9.21
C GLY A 199 -17.12 -6.39 9.15
N ILE A 200 -17.99 -7.27 9.65
CA ILE A 200 -17.78 -8.73 9.61
C ILE A 200 -17.69 -9.25 8.16
N GLN A 201 -18.60 -8.82 7.28
CA GLN A 201 -18.55 -9.20 5.85
C GLN A 201 -17.21 -8.81 5.22
N LEU A 202 -16.69 -7.63 5.53
CA LEU A 202 -15.44 -7.15 4.98
C LEU A 202 -14.23 -7.91 5.54
N CYS A 203 -14.23 -8.21 6.83
CA CYS A 203 -13.23 -9.06 7.47
C CYS A 203 -13.21 -10.46 6.84
N LEU A 204 -14.36 -11.12 6.72
CA LEU A 204 -14.46 -12.46 6.13
C LEU A 204 -14.00 -12.47 4.67
N TRP A 205 -14.37 -11.44 3.88
CA TRP A 205 -13.89 -11.29 2.51
C TRP A 205 -12.37 -11.10 2.44
N GLY A 206 -11.80 -10.34 3.36
CA GLY A 206 -10.37 -10.17 3.50
C GLY A 206 -9.66 -11.48 3.86
N TYR A 207 -10.20 -12.23 4.82
CA TYR A 207 -9.67 -13.56 5.19
C TYR A 207 -9.81 -14.57 4.04
N PHE A 208 -10.91 -14.56 3.29
CA PHE A 208 -11.05 -15.39 2.10
C PHE A 208 -9.92 -15.13 1.10
N LYS A 209 -9.65 -13.87 0.75
CA LYS A 209 -8.56 -13.51 -0.16
C LYS A 209 -7.20 -13.95 0.40
N LYS A 210 -6.94 -13.71 1.69
CA LYS A 210 -5.66 -14.02 2.34
C LYS A 210 -5.46 -15.53 2.51
N LEU A 211 -6.37 -16.21 3.21
CA LEU A 211 -6.16 -17.59 3.68
C LEU A 211 -6.50 -18.63 2.61
N VAL A 212 -7.48 -18.36 1.73
CA VAL A 212 -7.89 -19.31 0.70
C VAL A 212 -7.07 -19.17 -0.57
N ILE A 213 -6.78 -17.93 -1.01
CA ILE A 213 -6.11 -17.70 -2.29
C ILE A 213 -4.62 -17.38 -2.11
N ALA A 214 -4.31 -16.30 -1.37
CA ALA A 214 -2.95 -15.75 -1.33
C ALA A 214 -1.94 -16.71 -0.69
N ASP A 215 -2.27 -17.29 0.44
CA ASP A 215 -1.37 -18.18 1.17
C ASP A 215 -1.12 -19.51 0.41
N ARG A 216 -2.12 -20.00 -0.33
CA ARG A 216 -1.91 -21.12 -1.25
C ARG A 216 -1.00 -20.77 -2.41
N ALA A 217 -1.25 -19.63 -3.05
CA ALA A 217 -0.40 -19.16 -4.15
C ALA A 217 1.05 -18.96 -3.70
N ALA A 218 1.28 -18.55 -2.45
CA ALA A 218 2.60 -18.35 -1.87
C ALA A 218 3.47 -19.62 -1.90
N VAL A 219 2.88 -20.81 -1.77
CA VAL A 219 3.62 -22.09 -1.80
C VAL A 219 4.36 -22.24 -3.12
N LEU A 220 3.66 -22.10 -4.25
CA LEU A 220 4.26 -22.19 -5.58
C LEU A 220 5.29 -21.07 -5.81
N VAL A 221 4.96 -19.85 -5.43
CA VAL A 221 5.85 -18.67 -5.58
C VAL A 221 7.17 -18.90 -4.86
N ASN A 222 7.13 -19.41 -3.63
CA ASN A 222 8.32 -19.65 -2.82
C ASN A 222 9.14 -20.86 -3.34
N ALA A 223 8.48 -21.83 -3.96
CA ALA A 223 9.15 -22.96 -4.57
C ALA A 223 9.90 -22.57 -5.86
N VAL A 224 9.32 -21.69 -6.69
CA VAL A 224 9.84 -21.34 -8.03
C VAL A 224 10.82 -20.18 -7.99
N ILE A 225 10.47 -19.07 -7.30
CA ILE A 225 11.24 -17.82 -7.42
C ILE A 225 12.36 -17.76 -6.37
N LYS A 226 13.50 -18.32 -6.74
CA LYS A 226 14.73 -18.43 -5.93
C LYS A 226 15.95 -17.97 -6.76
N ASP A 227 17.06 -17.71 -6.07
CA ASP A 227 18.37 -17.67 -6.73
C ASP A 227 18.67 -19.09 -7.28
N ASN A 228 19.27 -19.16 -8.47
CA ASN A 228 19.56 -20.43 -9.15
C ASN A 228 18.32 -21.32 -9.36
N CYS A 229 17.24 -20.71 -9.85
CA CYS A 229 16.01 -21.41 -10.19
C CYS A 229 16.30 -22.51 -11.26
N PRO A 230 16.00 -23.79 -11.01
CA PRO A 230 16.31 -24.88 -11.94
C PRO A 230 15.26 -25.08 -13.03
N TYR A 231 14.17 -24.31 -12.99
CA TYR A 231 13.01 -24.53 -13.86
C TYR A 231 13.09 -23.72 -15.14
N GLY A 232 12.43 -24.21 -16.18
CA GLY A 232 12.25 -23.50 -17.45
C GLY A 232 11.34 -22.26 -17.32
N GLY A 233 11.36 -21.45 -18.36
CA GLY A 233 10.68 -20.14 -18.39
C GLY A 233 9.17 -20.21 -18.16
N ALA A 234 8.50 -21.28 -18.60
CA ALA A 234 7.06 -21.44 -18.43
C ALA A 234 6.69 -21.63 -16.93
N VAL A 235 7.50 -22.39 -16.18
CA VAL A 235 7.31 -22.56 -14.73
C VAL A 235 7.63 -21.26 -13.99
N ILE A 236 8.70 -20.55 -14.40
CA ILE A 236 9.04 -19.22 -13.85
C ILE A 236 7.90 -18.24 -14.09
N ALA A 237 7.37 -18.15 -15.31
CA ALA A 237 6.23 -17.29 -15.64
C ALA A 237 5.00 -17.64 -14.80
N SER A 238 4.71 -18.93 -14.60
CA SER A 238 3.65 -19.39 -13.70
C SER A 238 3.88 -18.92 -12.26
N GLY A 239 5.12 -19.04 -11.75
CA GLY A 239 5.50 -18.53 -10.43
C GLY A 239 5.25 -17.02 -10.29
N ILE A 240 5.58 -16.21 -11.31
CA ILE A 240 5.30 -14.77 -11.31
C ILE A 240 3.80 -14.48 -11.43
N LEU A 241 3.05 -15.27 -12.20
CA LEU A 241 1.59 -15.13 -12.28
C LEU A 241 0.94 -15.40 -10.91
N PHE A 242 1.36 -16.47 -10.24
CA PHE A 242 0.91 -16.78 -8.89
C PHE A 242 1.34 -15.70 -7.89
N TYR A 243 2.50 -15.07 -8.08
CA TYR A 243 2.90 -13.91 -7.28
C TYR A 243 2.00 -12.69 -7.52
N CYS A 244 1.56 -12.43 -8.74
CA CYS A 244 0.57 -11.37 -9.00
C CYS A 244 -0.73 -11.63 -8.21
N ILE A 245 -1.22 -12.88 -8.22
CA ILE A 245 -2.41 -13.32 -7.49
C ILE A 245 -2.19 -13.19 -5.98
N GLN A 246 -1.09 -13.76 -5.48
CA GLN A 246 -0.69 -13.68 -4.07
C GLN A 246 -0.64 -12.24 -3.59
N LEU A 247 0.11 -11.39 -4.27
CA LEU A 247 0.31 -9.99 -3.87
C LEU A 247 -1.00 -9.21 -3.84
N TYR A 248 -1.88 -9.43 -4.82
CA TYR A 248 -3.17 -8.76 -4.84
C TYR A 248 -4.09 -9.24 -3.73
N CYS A 249 -4.24 -10.55 -3.57
CA CYS A 249 -5.13 -11.13 -2.58
C CYS A 249 -4.63 -10.92 -1.14
N ASP A 250 -3.31 -11.01 -0.92
CA ASP A 250 -2.69 -10.75 0.38
C ASP A 250 -2.87 -9.29 0.82
N PHE A 251 -2.48 -8.35 -0.04
CA PHE A 251 -2.51 -6.95 0.33
C PHE A 251 -3.93 -6.37 0.35
N SER A 252 -4.75 -6.62 -0.68
CA SER A 252 -6.14 -6.17 -0.66
C SER A 252 -6.97 -6.88 0.42
N GLY A 253 -6.65 -8.15 0.73
CA GLY A 253 -7.26 -8.90 1.83
C GLY A 253 -6.97 -8.27 3.19
N GLY A 254 -5.70 -7.94 3.46
CA GLY A 254 -5.33 -7.26 4.70
C GLY A 254 -5.94 -5.86 4.83
N ILE A 255 -6.06 -5.12 3.73
CA ILE A 255 -6.79 -3.84 3.73
C ILE A 255 -8.27 -4.03 4.05
N ASP A 256 -8.91 -5.07 3.51
CA ASP A 256 -10.32 -5.34 3.82
C ASP A 256 -10.51 -5.78 5.28
N ILE A 257 -9.60 -6.58 5.84
CA ILE A 257 -9.60 -6.90 7.29
C ILE A 257 -9.46 -5.60 8.10
N THR A 258 -8.49 -4.75 7.78
CA THR A 258 -8.26 -3.47 8.46
C THR A 258 -9.50 -2.58 8.45
N ARG A 259 -10.10 -2.40 7.27
CA ARG A 259 -11.31 -1.59 7.08
C ARG A 259 -12.51 -2.22 7.78
N GLY A 260 -12.62 -3.56 7.71
CA GLY A 260 -13.67 -4.31 8.39
C GLY A 260 -13.61 -4.14 9.90
N VAL A 261 -12.43 -4.32 10.49
CA VAL A 261 -12.21 -4.11 11.93
C VAL A 261 -12.53 -2.67 12.33
N ALA A 262 -12.05 -1.67 11.58
CA ALA A 262 -12.38 -0.27 11.86
C ALA A 262 -13.90 -0.03 11.81
N ARG A 263 -14.61 -0.66 10.85
CA ARG A 263 -16.06 -0.54 10.69
C ARG A 263 -16.84 -1.11 11.87
N LEU A 264 -16.31 -2.15 12.57
CA LEU A 264 -16.92 -2.66 13.80
C LEU A 264 -17.00 -1.60 14.90
N PHE A 265 -16.13 -0.60 14.88
CA PHE A 265 -16.15 0.57 15.77
C PHE A 265 -16.87 1.79 15.17
N GLY A 266 -17.56 1.62 14.03
CA GLY A 266 -18.23 2.71 13.32
C GLY A 266 -17.27 3.65 12.58
N ILE A 267 -16.00 3.25 12.36
CA ILE A 267 -14.97 4.06 11.69
C ILE A 267 -14.85 3.62 10.23
N ASP A 268 -14.99 4.57 9.31
CA ASP A 268 -14.84 4.32 7.87
C ASP A 268 -13.45 4.74 7.39
N MET A 269 -12.67 3.77 6.93
CA MET A 269 -11.32 4.00 6.42
C MET A 269 -11.31 4.05 4.89
N ALA A 270 -10.37 4.82 4.35
CA ALA A 270 -10.21 4.99 2.91
C ALA A 270 -9.99 3.68 2.16
N GLU A 271 -10.51 3.60 0.93
CA GLU A 271 -10.20 2.51 0.02
C GLU A 271 -8.75 2.58 -0.45
N ASN A 272 -8.11 1.41 -0.55
CA ASN A 272 -6.74 1.31 -1.04
C ASN A 272 -6.62 0.52 -2.34
N PHE A 273 -7.67 -0.20 -2.72
CA PHE A 273 -7.77 -0.95 -3.97
C PHE A 273 -9.13 -0.74 -4.64
N ARG A 274 -9.11 -0.57 -5.97
CA ARG A 274 -10.31 -0.45 -6.79
C ARG A 274 -10.17 -1.28 -8.08
N ARG A 275 -10.23 -2.61 -7.93
CA ARG A 275 -10.21 -3.57 -9.05
C ARG A 275 -9.10 -3.31 -10.08
N PRO A 276 -7.82 -3.37 -9.69
CA PRO A 276 -6.69 -2.98 -10.54
C PRO A 276 -6.52 -3.86 -11.79
N ILE A 277 -7.11 -5.06 -11.81
CA ILE A 277 -7.06 -5.97 -12.96
C ILE A 277 -7.77 -5.39 -14.21
N PHE A 278 -8.73 -4.48 -14.02
CA PHE A 278 -9.45 -3.83 -15.13
C PHE A 278 -8.79 -2.54 -15.63
N ALA A 279 -7.58 -2.24 -15.17
CA ALA A 279 -6.86 -1.04 -15.57
C ALA A 279 -6.46 -1.10 -17.05
N THR A 280 -6.71 -0.01 -17.78
CA THR A 280 -6.42 0.11 -19.20
C THR A 280 -5.10 0.84 -19.52
N SER A 281 -4.41 1.33 -18.47
CA SER A 281 -3.08 1.93 -18.55
C SER A 281 -2.35 1.81 -17.22
N LEU A 282 -1.01 1.98 -17.22
CA LEU A 282 -0.25 1.99 -15.96
C LEU A 282 -0.68 3.14 -15.04
N THR A 283 -1.03 4.29 -15.59
CA THR A 283 -1.56 5.40 -14.79
C THR A 283 -2.90 5.04 -14.15
N ASP A 284 -3.80 4.38 -14.88
CA ASP A 284 -5.07 3.87 -14.33
C ASP A 284 -4.82 2.77 -13.30
N TYR A 285 -3.86 1.86 -13.56
CA TYR A 285 -3.45 0.84 -12.59
C TYR A 285 -3.04 1.46 -11.25
N TRP A 286 -2.19 2.47 -11.22
CA TRP A 286 -1.75 3.14 -10.00
C TRP A 286 -2.82 4.01 -9.33
N ARG A 287 -3.87 4.42 -10.05
CA ARG A 287 -5.08 5.03 -9.47
C ARG A 287 -5.99 4.02 -8.77
N ARG A 288 -5.82 2.72 -9.07
CA ARG A 288 -6.60 1.60 -8.54
C ARG A 288 -5.82 0.75 -7.53
N TRP A 289 -4.49 0.83 -7.54
CA TRP A 289 -3.57 0.08 -6.70
C TRP A 289 -2.91 0.99 -5.67
N HIS A 290 -3.00 0.60 -4.37
CA HIS A 290 -2.37 1.33 -3.25
C HIS A 290 -2.70 2.84 -3.28
N ILE A 291 -4.00 3.13 -3.38
CA ILE A 291 -4.56 4.47 -3.66
C ILE A 291 -4.05 5.51 -2.66
N THR A 292 -4.00 5.16 -1.38
CA THR A 292 -3.59 6.09 -0.31
C THR A 292 -2.11 6.46 -0.38
N LEU A 293 -1.22 5.53 -0.78
CA LEU A 293 0.18 5.84 -1.06
C LEU A 293 0.30 6.78 -2.25
N GLY A 294 -0.41 6.49 -3.35
CA GLY A 294 -0.43 7.35 -4.53
C GLY A 294 -0.91 8.78 -4.21
N ALA A 295 -1.97 8.90 -3.40
CA ALA A 295 -2.48 10.18 -2.93
C ALA A 295 -1.46 10.90 -2.02
N TRP A 296 -0.78 10.18 -1.12
CA TRP A 296 0.26 10.74 -0.27
C TRP A 296 1.44 11.28 -1.10
N MET A 297 1.94 10.49 -2.03
CA MET A 297 3.05 10.87 -2.92
C MET A 297 2.68 12.06 -3.80
N ARG A 298 1.46 12.11 -4.33
CA ARG A 298 0.97 13.25 -5.10
C ARG A 298 0.97 14.53 -4.28
N ASP A 299 0.42 14.49 -3.05
CA ASP A 299 0.14 15.71 -2.28
C ASP A 299 1.37 16.20 -1.50
N TYR A 300 2.26 15.32 -1.08
CA TYR A 300 3.42 15.67 -0.25
C TYR A 300 4.76 15.59 -0.98
N VAL A 301 4.83 14.97 -2.16
CA VAL A 301 6.04 14.90 -2.97
C VAL A 301 5.86 15.60 -4.31
N PHE A 302 4.91 15.13 -5.13
CA PHE A 302 4.73 15.66 -6.50
C PHE A 302 4.40 17.16 -6.51
N TYR A 303 3.37 17.60 -5.80
CA TYR A 303 2.99 19.01 -5.80
C TYR A 303 4.08 19.93 -5.20
N PRO A 304 4.71 19.62 -4.05
CA PRO A 304 5.81 20.45 -3.55
C PRO A 304 6.98 20.58 -4.51
N ILE A 305 7.34 19.50 -5.22
CA ILE A 305 8.40 19.52 -6.23
C ILE A 305 7.96 20.37 -7.44
N SER A 306 6.83 20.03 -8.04
CA SER A 306 6.36 20.65 -9.28
C SER A 306 6.04 22.14 -9.13
N LEU A 307 5.65 22.59 -7.93
CA LEU A 307 5.35 23.98 -7.62
C LEU A 307 6.56 24.74 -7.04
N SER A 308 7.71 24.08 -6.89
CA SER A 308 8.93 24.73 -6.37
C SER A 308 9.49 25.74 -7.36
N ARG A 309 10.20 26.75 -6.82
CA ARG A 309 10.86 27.77 -7.66
C ARG A 309 11.87 27.16 -8.65
N GLY A 310 12.61 26.11 -8.22
CA GLY A 310 13.56 25.39 -9.08
C GLY A 310 12.85 24.71 -10.26
N PHE A 311 11.77 23.98 -10.01
CA PHE A 311 10.98 23.37 -11.09
C PHE A 311 10.28 24.40 -11.97
N GLY A 312 9.86 25.53 -11.41
CA GLY A 312 9.33 26.65 -12.19
C GLY A 312 10.38 27.24 -13.15
N LYS A 313 11.65 27.36 -12.73
CA LYS A 313 12.77 27.75 -13.63
C LYS A 313 13.02 26.69 -14.70
N LEU A 314 13.11 25.43 -14.30
CA LEU A 314 13.27 24.31 -15.24
C LEU A 314 12.15 24.23 -16.27
N SER A 315 10.89 24.40 -15.84
CA SER A 315 9.74 24.39 -16.75
C SER A 315 9.75 25.58 -17.73
N ARG A 316 10.23 26.77 -17.32
CA ARG A 316 10.43 27.89 -18.24
C ARG A 316 11.55 27.62 -19.23
N TRP A 317 12.70 27.17 -18.76
CA TRP A 317 13.81 26.78 -19.60
C TRP A 317 13.40 25.73 -20.64
N ALA A 318 12.72 24.68 -20.20
CA ALA A 318 12.26 23.63 -21.10
C ALA A 318 11.25 24.15 -22.16
N ARG A 319 10.37 25.08 -21.79
CA ARG A 319 9.43 25.71 -22.75
C ARG A 319 10.11 26.55 -23.80
N THR A 320 11.21 27.23 -23.46
CA THR A 320 11.97 28.02 -24.43
C THR A 320 12.84 27.17 -25.35
N HIS A 321 13.39 26.05 -24.88
CA HIS A 321 14.33 25.22 -25.66
C HIS A 321 13.68 23.99 -26.33
N ILE A 322 12.61 23.44 -25.75
CA ILE A 322 11.94 22.22 -26.24
C ILE A 322 10.59 22.56 -26.91
N GLY A 323 10.07 23.77 -26.65
CA GLY A 323 8.76 24.23 -27.13
C GLY A 323 7.70 24.28 -26.01
N GLY A 324 6.73 25.18 -26.15
CA GLY A 324 5.80 25.54 -25.07
C GLY A 324 5.04 24.36 -24.43
N THR A 325 4.43 23.51 -25.25
CA THR A 325 3.69 22.32 -24.78
C THR A 325 4.63 21.20 -24.37
N ALA A 326 5.65 20.89 -25.19
CA ALA A 326 6.61 19.82 -24.92
C ALA A 326 7.41 20.09 -23.64
N GLY A 327 7.86 21.34 -23.42
CA GLY A 327 8.57 21.72 -22.21
C GLY A 327 7.72 21.62 -20.93
N LYS A 328 6.42 21.91 -21.02
CA LYS A 328 5.49 21.70 -19.91
C LYS A 328 5.34 20.20 -19.59
N ILE A 329 5.18 19.37 -20.60
CA ILE A 329 5.09 17.90 -20.44
C ILE A 329 6.39 17.36 -19.86
N PHE A 330 7.54 17.80 -20.34
CA PHE A 330 8.84 17.40 -19.83
C PHE A 330 9.00 17.65 -18.32
N ALA A 331 8.69 18.86 -17.85
CA ALA A 331 8.77 19.17 -16.42
C ALA A 331 7.82 18.30 -15.58
N THR A 332 6.58 18.10 -16.03
CA THR A 332 5.61 17.24 -15.34
C THR A 332 6.09 15.77 -15.31
N SER A 333 6.65 15.29 -16.42
CA SER A 333 7.18 13.93 -16.54
C SER A 333 8.35 13.71 -15.61
N LEU A 334 9.27 14.68 -15.49
CA LEU A 334 10.40 14.60 -14.56
C LEU A 334 9.93 14.55 -13.10
N ALA A 335 8.96 15.37 -12.71
CA ALA A 335 8.38 15.32 -11.37
C ALA A 335 7.72 13.95 -11.11
N THR A 336 7.03 13.40 -12.09
CA THR A 336 6.41 12.06 -12.02
C THR A 336 7.49 10.97 -11.89
N PHE A 337 8.55 11.05 -12.68
CA PHE A 337 9.68 10.12 -12.61
C PHE A 337 10.31 10.10 -11.21
N ILE A 338 10.55 11.28 -10.62
CA ILE A 338 11.08 11.41 -9.26
C ILE A 338 10.16 10.72 -8.24
N VAL A 339 8.84 10.88 -8.39
CA VAL A 339 7.87 10.22 -7.49
C VAL A 339 7.99 8.69 -7.57
N TYR A 340 8.06 8.11 -8.77
CA TYR A 340 8.19 6.65 -8.91
C TYR A 340 9.56 6.14 -8.44
N PHE A 341 10.61 6.92 -8.62
CA PHE A 341 11.92 6.62 -8.05
C PHE A 341 11.86 6.56 -6.51
N ILE A 342 11.22 7.54 -5.87
CA ILE A 342 11.00 7.56 -4.41
C ILE A 342 10.13 6.37 -3.96
N ILE A 343 9.08 6.03 -4.71
CA ILE A 343 8.25 4.84 -4.44
C ILE A 343 9.10 3.57 -4.49
N GLY A 344 10.00 3.46 -5.46
CA GLY A 344 10.93 2.34 -5.57
C GLY A 344 11.82 2.22 -4.32
N ILE A 345 12.44 3.30 -3.88
CA ILE A 345 13.25 3.33 -2.64
C ILE A 345 12.37 2.94 -1.43
N TRP A 346 11.18 3.50 -1.31
CA TRP A 346 10.27 3.25 -0.19
C TRP A 346 9.91 1.76 -0.02
N HIS A 347 9.79 1.02 -1.12
CA HIS A 347 9.46 -0.41 -1.08
C HIS A 347 10.52 -1.26 -0.37
N GLY A 348 11.78 -0.85 -0.31
CA GLY A 348 12.77 -1.60 0.47
C GLY A 348 14.21 -1.29 0.11
N ALA A 349 15.10 -1.68 1.01
CA ALA A 349 16.53 -1.50 0.93
C ALA A 349 17.20 -2.55 0.00
N ASN A 350 16.87 -2.50 -1.30
CA ASN A 350 17.43 -3.40 -2.32
C ASN A 350 17.35 -2.75 -3.70
N PHE A 351 18.38 -2.91 -4.53
CA PHE A 351 18.45 -2.37 -5.89
C PHE A 351 17.29 -2.81 -6.79
N ARG A 352 16.72 -3.99 -6.58
CA ARG A 352 15.56 -4.47 -7.36
C ARG A 352 14.32 -3.57 -7.20
N TYR A 353 14.13 -2.98 -6.02
CA TYR A 353 13.03 -2.04 -5.79
C TYR A 353 13.28 -0.69 -6.44
N ILE A 354 14.54 -0.24 -6.47
CA ILE A 354 14.94 0.95 -7.23
C ILE A 354 14.64 0.70 -8.72
N ALA A 355 15.05 -0.45 -9.25
CA ALA A 355 14.77 -0.84 -10.63
C ALA A 355 13.25 -0.94 -10.91
N PHE A 356 12.44 -1.43 -9.96
CA PHE A 356 10.98 -1.41 -10.05
C PHE A 356 10.42 0.01 -10.15
N GLY A 357 10.91 0.94 -9.34
CA GLY A 357 10.54 2.35 -9.40
C GLY A 357 10.91 2.96 -10.76
N LEU A 358 12.14 2.71 -11.23
CA LEU A 358 12.61 3.15 -12.55
C LEU A 358 11.76 2.58 -13.70
N TRP A 359 11.42 1.27 -13.67
CA TRP A 359 10.53 0.62 -14.64
C TRP A 359 9.20 1.37 -14.78
N ASN A 360 8.53 1.62 -13.66
CA ASN A 360 7.26 2.34 -13.68
C ASN A 360 7.43 3.81 -14.08
N GLY A 361 8.46 4.47 -13.55
CA GLY A 361 8.76 5.87 -13.85
C GLY A 361 9.03 6.08 -15.34
N VAL A 362 9.84 5.24 -15.98
CA VAL A 362 10.15 5.30 -17.41
C VAL A 362 8.89 5.07 -18.24
N LEU A 363 8.13 4.00 -17.96
CA LEU A 363 6.95 3.67 -18.76
C LEU A 363 5.85 4.74 -18.67
N ILE A 364 5.60 5.29 -17.48
CA ILE A 364 4.59 6.33 -17.30
C ILE A 364 5.05 7.64 -17.94
N THR A 365 6.32 8.01 -17.77
CA THR A 365 6.91 9.20 -18.39
C THR A 365 6.91 9.08 -19.91
N ALA A 366 7.32 7.93 -20.46
CA ALA A 366 7.26 7.67 -21.89
C ALA A 366 5.83 7.78 -22.42
N SER A 367 4.83 7.25 -21.69
CA SER A 367 3.43 7.36 -22.10
C SER A 367 2.93 8.81 -22.17
N LEU A 368 3.40 9.68 -21.27
CA LEU A 368 3.08 11.12 -21.28
C LEU A 368 3.77 11.84 -22.45
N LEU A 369 5.05 11.56 -22.66
CA LEU A 369 5.84 12.21 -23.73
C LEU A 369 5.36 11.78 -25.12
N LEU A 370 4.98 10.52 -25.28
CA LEU A 370 4.56 9.93 -26.56
C LEU A 370 3.04 9.99 -26.79
N GLU A 371 2.27 10.64 -25.93
CA GLU A 371 0.80 10.69 -26.03
C GLU A 371 0.32 11.15 -27.41
N LYS A 372 0.90 12.23 -27.94
CA LYS A 372 0.56 12.74 -29.29
C LYS A 372 0.88 11.72 -30.39
N THR A 373 2.00 11.00 -30.26
CA THR A 373 2.40 9.96 -31.20
C THR A 373 1.42 8.79 -31.18
N PHE A 374 1.04 8.34 -29.98
CA PHE A 374 0.03 7.29 -29.84
C PHE A 374 -1.34 7.70 -30.39
N LEU A 375 -1.75 8.96 -30.21
CA LEU A 375 -2.99 9.47 -30.80
C LEU A 375 -2.92 9.46 -32.33
N ARG A 376 -1.78 9.85 -32.93
CA ARG A 376 -1.57 9.77 -34.41
C ARG A 376 -1.65 8.33 -34.91
N TRP A 377 -0.98 7.38 -34.22
CA TRP A 377 -1.05 5.97 -34.58
C TRP A 377 -2.46 5.40 -34.47
N LYS A 378 -3.21 5.75 -33.42
CA LYS A 378 -4.62 5.36 -33.29
C LYS A 378 -5.47 5.87 -34.45
N ALA A 379 -5.27 7.13 -34.86
CA ALA A 379 -5.99 7.73 -35.97
C ALA A 379 -5.65 7.02 -37.28
N ALA A 380 -4.36 6.78 -37.55
CA ALA A 380 -3.90 6.08 -38.77
C ALA A 380 -4.40 4.63 -38.84
N LEU A 381 -4.52 3.94 -37.71
CA LEU A 381 -5.02 2.57 -37.58
C LEU A 381 -6.56 2.49 -37.42
N HIS A 382 -7.27 3.61 -37.51
CA HIS A 382 -8.72 3.72 -37.34
C HIS A 382 -9.22 3.04 -36.08
N VAL A 383 -8.46 3.17 -34.97
CA VAL A 383 -8.78 2.53 -33.70
C VAL A 383 -9.97 3.20 -33.04
N ASN A 384 -11.02 2.42 -32.79
CA ASN A 384 -12.17 2.87 -32.00
C ASN A 384 -11.97 2.51 -30.50
N ASP A 385 -11.67 3.51 -29.68
CA ASP A 385 -11.43 3.34 -28.23
C ASP A 385 -12.65 2.79 -27.46
N LYS A 386 -13.86 2.89 -28.02
CA LYS A 386 -15.10 2.40 -27.41
C LYS A 386 -15.35 0.91 -27.66
N ARG A 387 -14.67 0.28 -28.62
CA ARG A 387 -14.84 -1.15 -28.92
C ARG A 387 -14.33 -2.01 -27.77
N ALA A 388 -15.12 -3.03 -27.41
CA ALA A 388 -14.78 -3.97 -26.33
C ALA A 388 -13.41 -4.65 -26.57
N GLY A 389 -13.13 -5.09 -27.80
CA GLY A 389 -11.84 -5.69 -28.17
C GLY A 389 -10.64 -4.78 -27.90
N TRP A 390 -10.76 -3.47 -28.17
CA TRP A 390 -9.70 -2.51 -27.86
C TRP A 390 -9.50 -2.35 -26.36
N ARG A 391 -10.57 -2.31 -25.58
CA ARG A 391 -10.49 -2.25 -24.12
C ARG A 391 -9.82 -3.50 -23.54
N VAL A 392 -10.16 -4.68 -24.04
CA VAL A 392 -9.51 -5.95 -23.66
C VAL A 392 -8.02 -5.89 -23.98
N PHE A 393 -7.64 -5.47 -25.20
CA PHE A 393 -6.23 -5.29 -25.58
C PHE A 393 -5.49 -4.36 -24.63
N MET A 394 -6.06 -3.18 -24.31
CA MET A 394 -5.43 -2.23 -23.37
C MET A 394 -5.26 -2.83 -21.97
N THR A 395 -6.24 -3.59 -21.49
CA THR A 395 -6.17 -4.26 -20.19
C THR A 395 -5.08 -5.35 -20.20
N LEU A 396 -5.04 -6.21 -21.20
CA LEU A 396 -4.03 -7.27 -21.32
C LEU A 396 -2.62 -6.70 -21.47
N ARG A 397 -2.43 -5.68 -22.28
CA ARG A 397 -1.16 -4.95 -22.40
C ARG A 397 -0.73 -4.39 -21.03
N THR A 398 -1.65 -3.77 -20.29
CA THR A 398 -1.34 -3.20 -18.98
C THR A 398 -1.01 -4.31 -17.98
N ALA A 399 -1.76 -5.40 -17.98
CA ALA A 399 -1.47 -6.58 -17.16
C ALA A 399 -0.09 -7.16 -17.47
N LEU A 400 0.30 -7.24 -18.75
CA LEU A 400 1.64 -7.70 -19.17
C LEU A 400 2.74 -6.79 -18.62
N LEU A 401 2.59 -5.46 -18.71
CA LEU A 401 3.58 -4.50 -18.20
C LEU A 401 3.70 -4.61 -16.66
N VAL A 402 2.59 -4.80 -15.97
CA VAL A 402 2.57 -5.04 -14.53
C VAL A 402 3.21 -6.39 -14.21
N PHE A 403 2.91 -7.45 -14.94
CA PHE A 403 3.50 -8.78 -14.80
C PHE A 403 5.04 -8.74 -14.92
N ILE A 404 5.58 -8.07 -15.94
CA ILE A 404 7.02 -7.88 -16.08
C ILE A 404 7.58 -7.11 -14.88
N GLY A 405 6.90 -6.08 -14.41
CA GLY A 405 7.28 -5.34 -13.21
C GLY A 405 7.36 -6.22 -11.94
N ARG A 406 6.62 -7.35 -11.89
CA ARG A 406 6.62 -8.26 -10.73
C ARG A 406 7.91 -9.07 -10.59
N TYR A 407 8.66 -9.30 -11.64
CA TYR A 407 10.00 -9.89 -11.54
C TYR A 407 10.90 -9.05 -10.62
N PHE A 408 10.86 -7.71 -10.75
CA PHE A 408 11.65 -6.81 -9.88
C PHE A 408 11.21 -6.88 -8.42
N THR A 409 9.92 -7.02 -8.13
CA THR A 409 9.45 -7.01 -6.75
C THR A 409 9.59 -8.37 -6.05
N ARG A 410 9.70 -9.49 -6.80
CA ARG A 410 9.73 -10.83 -6.20
C ARG A 410 11.10 -11.52 -6.25
N ALA A 411 11.88 -11.31 -7.30
CA ALA A 411 13.21 -11.95 -7.39
C ALA A 411 14.07 -11.62 -6.16
N PRO A 412 14.96 -12.52 -5.71
CA PRO A 412 15.78 -12.27 -4.52
C PRO A 412 16.72 -11.07 -4.68
N ARG A 413 17.37 -10.94 -5.84
CA ARG A 413 18.37 -9.90 -6.15
C ARG A 413 18.11 -9.31 -7.53
N LEU A 414 18.70 -8.12 -7.81
CA LEU A 414 18.57 -7.48 -9.12
C LEU A 414 19.14 -8.36 -10.25
N ARG A 415 20.27 -9.04 -10.04
CA ARG A 415 20.83 -9.99 -11.02
C ARG A 415 19.85 -11.11 -11.34
N SER A 416 19.18 -11.66 -10.33
CA SER A 416 18.20 -12.74 -10.50
C SER A 416 17.00 -12.30 -11.33
N VAL A 417 16.60 -11.01 -11.28
CA VAL A 417 15.54 -10.47 -12.15
C VAL A 417 15.86 -10.70 -13.62
N PHE A 418 17.06 -10.30 -14.05
CA PHE A 418 17.49 -10.43 -15.45
C PHE A 418 17.67 -11.89 -15.85
N THR A 419 18.21 -12.74 -14.95
CA THR A 419 18.34 -14.17 -15.22
C THR A 419 16.97 -14.83 -15.41
N LEU A 420 16.01 -14.58 -14.50
CA LEU A 420 14.66 -15.14 -14.59
C LEU A 420 13.93 -14.65 -15.84
N LEU A 421 14.03 -13.36 -16.19
CA LEU A 421 13.45 -12.80 -17.42
C LEU A 421 14.06 -13.44 -18.67
N LYS A 422 15.41 -13.55 -18.70
CA LYS A 422 16.12 -14.20 -19.80
C LYS A 422 15.67 -15.66 -19.98
N THR A 423 15.62 -16.43 -18.89
CA THR A 423 15.16 -17.82 -18.94
C THR A 423 13.70 -17.93 -19.37
N THR A 424 12.84 -17.03 -18.89
CA THR A 424 11.42 -16.99 -19.31
C THR A 424 11.24 -16.84 -20.82
N VAL A 425 12.08 -16.01 -21.45
CA VAL A 425 11.95 -15.72 -22.89
C VAL A 425 12.73 -16.72 -23.76
N LEU A 426 13.98 -17.03 -23.38
CA LEU A 426 14.88 -17.81 -24.23
C LEU A 426 14.80 -19.34 -24.01
N HIS A 427 14.36 -19.78 -22.83
CA HIS A 427 14.27 -21.19 -22.47
C HIS A 427 12.88 -21.52 -21.89
N PRO A 428 11.79 -21.36 -22.66
CA PRO A 428 10.42 -21.44 -22.12
C PRO A 428 10.05 -22.81 -21.58
N GLN A 429 10.48 -23.93 -22.21
CA GLN A 429 10.22 -25.32 -21.79
C GLN A 429 8.76 -25.57 -21.36
N PRO A 430 7.75 -25.35 -22.23
CA PRO A 430 6.34 -25.42 -21.87
C PRO A 430 5.88 -26.83 -21.43
N GLY A 431 6.60 -27.88 -21.82
CA GLY A 431 6.33 -29.26 -21.38
C GLY A 431 6.30 -29.41 -19.85
N GLN A 432 7.12 -28.61 -19.13
CA GLN A 432 7.15 -28.63 -17.65
C GLN A 432 5.83 -28.20 -16.98
N LEU A 433 4.91 -27.60 -17.70
CA LEU A 433 3.58 -27.30 -17.17
C LEU A 433 2.68 -28.54 -17.10
N PHE A 434 2.99 -29.60 -17.86
CA PHE A 434 2.13 -30.77 -18.05
C PHE A 434 2.76 -32.09 -17.60
N ASP A 435 4.08 -32.13 -17.35
CA ASP A 435 4.84 -33.32 -16.96
C ASP A 435 4.80 -33.66 -15.45
N GLY A 436 4.00 -32.91 -14.68
CA GLY A 436 3.90 -33.07 -13.23
C GLY A 436 4.81 -32.13 -12.41
N THR A 437 5.71 -31.38 -13.05
CA THR A 437 6.62 -30.44 -12.36
C THR A 437 5.87 -29.48 -11.43
N LEU A 438 4.75 -28.88 -11.89
CA LEU A 438 3.97 -27.96 -11.05
C LEU A 438 3.39 -28.63 -9.80
N LEU A 439 3.04 -29.91 -9.88
CA LEU A 439 2.49 -30.66 -8.75
C LEU A 439 3.57 -31.06 -7.73
N SER A 440 4.82 -31.18 -8.16
CA SER A 440 5.96 -31.45 -7.27
C SER A 440 6.39 -30.22 -6.44
N LEU A 441 5.83 -29.01 -6.72
CA LEU A 441 6.19 -27.75 -6.06
C LEU A 441 5.39 -27.46 -4.78
N GLY A 442 4.75 -28.48 -4.21
CA GLY A 442 4.08 -28.39 -2.90
C GLY A 442 2.59 -28.08 -2.95
N LEU A 443 2.00 -27.99 -4.14
CA LEU A 443 0.55 -27.85 -4.33
C LEU A 443 -0.03 -29.12 -4.95
N ALA A 444 -1.08 -29.68 -4.34
CA ALA A 444 -1.87 -30.76 -4.92
C ALA A 444 -2.86 -30.23 -6.00
N LYS A 445 -3.41 -31.13 -6.81
CA LYS A 445 -4.45 -30.79 -7.80
C LYS A 445 -5.64 -30.06 -7.17
N THR A 446 -6.03 -30.46 -5.96
CA THR A 446 -7.10 -29.81 -5.17
C THR A 446 -6.76 -28.37 -4.80
N ASP A 447 -5.49 -28.05 -4.51
CA ASP A 447 -5.08 -26.69 -4.20
C ASP A 447 -5.20 -25.77 -5.42
N PHE A 448 -4.81 -26.24 -6.61
CA PHE A 448 -5.02 -25.52 -7.87
C PHE A 448 -6.51 -25.28 -8.15
N LEU A 449 -7.36 -26.29 -7.90
CA LEU A 449 -8.81 -26.14 -8.05
C LEU A 449 -9.37 -25.10 -7.10
N VAL A 450 -8.98 -25.10 -5.83
CA VAL A 450 -9.42 -24.12 -4.83
C VAL A 450 -8.99 -22.70 -5.23
N ILE A 451 -7.74 -22.52 -5.70
CA ILE A 451 -7.27 -21.21 -6.21
C ILE A 451 -8.11 -20.79 -7.42
N ALA A 452 -8.35 -21.69 -8.38
CA ALA A 452 -9.12 -21.38 -9.58
C ALA A 452 -10.56 -20.97 -9.25
N LEU A 453 -11.26 -21.72 -8.39
CA LEU A 453 -12.60 -21.39 -7.94
C LEU A 453 -12.63 -20.07 -7.16
N GLY A 454 -11.65 -19.86 -6.27
CA GLY A 454 -11.50 -18.61 -5.53
C GLY A 454 -11.31 -17.40 -6.46
N LEU A 455 -10.49 -17.56 -7.50
CA LEU A 455 -10.28 -16.51 -8.51
C LEU A 455 -11.53 -16.27 -9.37
N ILE A 456 -12.28 -17.30 -9.73
CA ILE A 456 -13.56 -17.15 -10.45
C ILE A 456 -14.54 -16.32 -9.61
N VAL A 457 -14.68 -16.63 -8.32
CA VAL A 457 -15.54 -15.87 -7.41
C VAL A 457 -15.05 -14.42 -7.30
N LEU A 458 -13.75 -14.21 -7.09
CA LEU A 458 -13.15 -12.88 -6.99
C LEU A 458 -13.41 -12.06 -8.26
N LEU A 459 -13.11 -12.60 -9.43
CA LEU A 459 -13.27 -11.92 -10.71
C LEU A 459 -14.74 -11.65 -11.05
N ALA A 460 -15.66 -12.57 -10.73
CA ALA A 460 -17.09 -12.37 -10.92
C ALA A 460 -17.60 -11.19 -10.08
N LEU A 461 -17.27 -11.16 -8.79
CA LEU A 461 -17.67 -10.08 -7.88
C LEU A 461 -17.04 -8.74 -8.30
N GLU A 462 -15.76 -8.71 -8.65
CA GLU A 462 -15.10 -7.49 -9.12
C GLU A 462 -15.66 -7.00 -10.47
N SER A 463 -16.03 -7.91 -11.37
CA SER A 463 -16.67 -7.56 -12.64
C SER A 463 -18.03 -6.92 -12.43
N LEU A 464 -18.84 -7.44 -11.50
CA LEU A 464 -20.10 -6.83 -11.12
C LEU A 464 -19.91 -5.43 -10.52
N GLN A 465 -18.92 -5.29 -9.62
CA GLN A 465 -18.59 -3.99 -9.04
C GLN A 465 -18.03 -2.99 -10.06
N GLU A 466 -17.27 -3.44 -11.08
CA GLU A 466 -16.79 -2.56 -12.16
C GLU A 466 -17.94 -2.04 -13.01
N ARG A 467 -19.05 -2.80 -13.09
CA ARG A 467 -20.32 -2.37 -13.73
C ARG A 467 -21.19 -1.50 -12.81
N GLY A 468 -20.71 -1.13 -11.61
CA GLY A 468 -21.43 -0.26 -10.67
C GLY A 468 -22.32 -0.99 -9.66
N VAL A 469 -22.35 -2.33 -9.64
CA VAL A 469 -23.16 -3.09 -8.69
C VAL A 469 -22.56 -2.97 -7.28
N GLN A 470 -23.35 -2.49 -6.34
CA GLN A 470 -22.99 -2.41 -4.92
C GLN A 470 -23.41 -3.70 -4.21
N ILE A 471 -22.53 -4.70 -4.18
CA ILE A 471 -22.85 -6.07 -3.74
C ILE A 471 -23.40 -6.11 -2.30
N ARG A 472 -22.74 -5.42 -1.33
CA ARG A 472 -23.17 -5.42 0.08
C ARG A 472 -24.52 -4.74 0.26
N ALA A 473 -24.70 -3.57 -0.35
CA ALA A 473 -25.98 -2.86 -0.32
C ALA A 473 -27.09 -3.65 -1.06
N GLY A 474 -26.73 -4.39 -2.11
CA GLY A 474 -27.63 -5.31 -2.79
C GLY A 474 -28.03 -6.50 -1.92
N LEU A 475 -27.07 -7.09 -1.19
CA LEU A 475 -27.32 -8.19 -0.26
C LEU A 475 -28.19 -7.73 0.93
N GLU A 476 -27.99 -6.52 1.44
CA GLU A 476 -28.78 -5.94 2.52
C GLU A 476 -30.29 -5.86 2.20
N LYS A 477 -30.63 -5.70 0.92
CA LYS A 477 -32.03 -5.67 0.45
C LYS A 477 -32.67 -7.06 0.30
N LYS A 478 -31.89 -8.15 0.47
CA LYS A 478 -32.40 -9.53 0.38
C LYS A 478 -32.96 -9.99 1.73
N SER A 479 -33.71 -11.10 1.71
CA SER A 479 -34.24 -11.69 2.95
C SER A 479 -33.13 -12.01 3.97
N GLY A 480 -33.45 -12.01 5.24
CA GLY A 480 -32.51 -12.36 6.32
C GLY A 480 -31.84 -13.73 6.11
N PHE A 481 -32.60 -14.71 5.59
CA PHE A 481 -32.08 -16.03 5.24
C PHE A 481 -30.96 -15.95 4.18
N VAL A 482 -31.14 -15.19 3.11
CA VAL A 482 -30.12 -15.03 2.05
C VAL A 482 -28.89 -14.32 2.60
N GLN A 483 -29.06 -13.30 3.43
CA GLN A 483 -27.95 -12.62 4.09
C GLN A 483 -27.16 -13.58 5.01
N TRP A 484 -27.88 -14.34 5.84
CA TRP A 484 -27.29 -15.35 6.72
C TRP A 484 -26.57 -16.44 5.93
N ALA A 485 -27.21 -17.01 4.91
CA ALA A 485 -26.64 -18.06 4.08
C ALA A 485 -25.34 -17.59 3.38
N ALA A 486 -25.32 -16.37 2.82
CA ALA A 486 -24.15 -15.81 2.18
C ALA A 486 -22.98 -15.61 3.18
N MET A 487 -23.26 -15.12 4.38
CA MET A 487 -22.24 -14.95 5.42
C MET A 487 -21.71 -16.29 5.93
N THR A 488 -22.59 -17.25 6.17
CA THR A 488 -22.22 -18.60 6.60
C THR A 488 -21.40 -19.32 5.53
N ALA A 489 -21.81 -19.23 4.26
CA ALA A 489 -21.04 -19.79 3.15
C ALA A 489 -19.61 -19.20 3.06
N LEU A 490 -19.49 -17.88 3.22
CA LEU A 490 -18.18 -17.21 3.23
C LEU A 490 -17.33 -17.62 4.44
N LEU A 491 -17.94 -17.72 5.62
CA LEU A 491 -17.29 -18.20 6.84
C LEU A 491 -16.80 -19.65 6.66
N LEU A 492 -17.66 -20.55 6.19
CA LEU A 492 -17.30 -21.94 5.92
C LEU A 492 -16.20 -22.04 4.85
N ALA A 493 -16.26 -21.23 3.80
CA ALA A 493 -15.19 -21.17 2.80
C ALA A 493 -13.84 -20.82 3.42
N VAL A 494 -13.80 -19.86 4.34
CA VAL A 494 -12.56 -19.50 5.06
C VAL A 494 -12.07 -20.65 5.94
N PHE A 495 -12.95 -21.31 6.71
CA PHE A 495 -12.56 -22.37 7.63
C PHE A 495 -12.19 -23.68 6.91
N LEU A 496 -12.98 -24.10 5.91
CA LEU A 496 -12.78 -25.36 5.22
C LEU A 496 -11.68 -25.29 4.15
N LEU A 497 -11.62 -24.16 3.45
CA LEU A 497 -10.68 -23.97 2.34
C LEU A 497 -9.45 -23.12 2.73
N GLY A 498 -9.37 -22.56 3.92
CA GLY A 498 -8.20 -21.84 4.42
C GLY A 498 -7.02 -22.81 4.66
N VAL A 499 -5.79 -22.28 4.55
CA VAL A 499 -4.59 -23.07 4.81
C VAL A 499 -4.29 -23.07 6.30
N PHE A 500 -4.73 -24.12 7.03
CA PHE A 500 -4.53 -24.30 8.48
C PHE A 500 -3.74 -25.58 8.80
N ARG A 501 -2.89 -26.07 7.87
CA ARG A 501 -2.14 -27.31 8.05
C ARG A 501 -1.17 -27.20 9.22
N ALA A 502 -1.01 -28.29 9.97
CA ALA A 502 0.04 -28.41 10.98
C ALA A 502 1.42 -28.14 10.35
N GLY A 503 2.21 -27.27 10.96
CA GLY A 503 3.50 -26.83 10.42
C GLY A 503 3.41 -25.70 9.39
N TYR A 504 2.22 -25.27 8.97
CA TYR A 504 2.05 -24.07 8.17
C TYR A 504 2.06 -22.85 9.10
N ILE A 505 3.14 -22.10 9.06
CA ILE A 505 3.17 -20.75 9.64
C ILE A 505 2.54 -19.86 8.60
N PRO A 506 1.38 -19.21 8.88
CA PRO A 506 0.80 -18.24 7.96
C PRO A 506 1.89 -17.29 7.51
N SER A 507 2.13 -17.19 6.21
CA SER A 507 3.11 -16.22 5.72
C SER A 507 2.68 -14.87 6.26
N GLY A 508 3.58 -14.17 6.98
CA GLY A 508 3.33 -12.80 7.38
C GLY A 508 2.84 -12.04 6.15
N PHE A 509 1.99 -11.04 6.35
CA PHE A 509 1.56 -10.24 5.21
C PHE A 509 2.78 -9.71 4.46
N ILE A 510 2.73 -9.72 3.12
CA ILE A 510 3.88 -9.35 2.27
C ILE A 510 4.47 -8.00 2.68
N TYR A 511 3.64 -7.04 3.06
CA TYR A 511 4.10 -5.72 3.50
C TYR A 511 4.75 -5.66 4.88
N THR A 512 4.68 -6.70 5.69
CA THR A 512 5.46 -6.78 6.94
C THR A 512 6.90 -7.23 6.70
N GLN A 513 7.20 -7.68 5.48
CA GLN A 513 8.53 -8.17 5.10
C GLN A 513 9.40 -7.10 4.41
N PHE A 514 8.86 -5.89 4.18
CA PHE A 514 9.54 -4.77 3.51
C PHE A 514 10.13 -3.73 4.47
#